data_c0e13d26e128df254c74463641a67035
#
_entry.id   c0e13d26e128df254c74463641a67035
#
_cell.length_a   1.000
_cell.length_b   1.000
_cell.length_c   1.000
_cell.angle_alpha   90.00
_cell.angle_beta   90.00
_cell.angle_gamma   90.00
#
_symmetry.space_group_name_H-M   'P 1'
#
loop_
_entity.id
_entity.type
_entity.pdbx_description
1 polymer ?
#
loop_
_entity_poly.entity_id
_entity_poly.type
_entity_poly.pdbx_seq_one_letter_code
_entity_poly.pdbx_strand_id
1 'polypeptide(L)'
;MRVGLGSDIHKLVEGRKLVLAGVVVPSEKGELAHSDGDVVYHAIGDAVLGALALGDLGKFFPDNDPTYKDMDSSIILGNIVFKMKEMDYGLNNLDVSVTLERPKIRNYIDEMRANIAKVFGAEVERVSVKAGTNEGLDALGQGLAVKADCIVSLKKEEK
;
A
#
# COMPACT_ATOMS: atom_id res chain seq x y z
N MET A 1 16.52 14.65 -3.25
CA MET A 1 15.90 13.39 -2.80
C MET A 1 14.98 13.68 -1.63
N ARG A 2 13.82 13.01 -1.57
CA ARG A 2 12.87 13.09 -0.47
C ARG A 2 12.53 11.70 0.03
N VAL A 3 12.30 11.55 1.33
CA VAL A 3 11.94 10.27 1.96
C VAL A 3 10.60 10.42 2.66
N GLY A 4 9.76 9.40 2.57
CA GLY A 4 8.47 9.34 3.27
C GLY A 4 8.24 7.98 3.91
N LEU A 5 7.54 7.99 5.03
CA LEU A 5 7.10 6.80 5.75
C LEU A 5 5.58 6.75 5.72
N GLY A 6 5.02 5.61 5.35
CA GLY A 6 3.59 5.33 5.46
C GLY A 6 3.35 4.05 6.23
N SER A 7 2.27 4.02 6.98
CA SER A 7 1.85 2.84 7.75
C SER A 7 0.34 2.76 7.75
N ASP A 8 -0.20 1.58 7.51
CA ASP A 8 -1.64 1.35 7.52
C ASP A 8 -1.96 -0.03 8.10
N ILE A 9 -3.08 -0.14 8.79
CA ILE A 9 -3.55 -1.38 9.39
C ILE A 9 -5.06 -1.51 9.17
N HIS A 10 -5.50 -2.69 8.74
CA HIS A 10 -6.92 -2.99 8.57
C HIS A 10 -7.30 -4.24 9.36
N LYS A 11 -8.49 -4.20 9.96
CA LYS A 11 -9.10 -5.38 10.56
C LYS A 11 -9.44 -6.41 9.49
N LEU A 12 -9.21 -7.68 9.79
CA LEU A 12 -9.62 -8.80 8.92
C LEU A 12 -10.97 -9.35 9.37
N VAL A 13 -11.88 -9.51 8.43
CA VAL A 13 -13.22 -10.05 8.66
C VAL A 13 -13.57 -11.07 7.58
N GLU A 14 -14.47 -11.99 7.92
CA GLU A 14 -15.07 -12.92 6.96
C GLU A 14 -15.92 -12.17 5.91
N GLY A 15 -16.02 -12.74 4.70
CA GLY A 15 -16.86 -12.19 3.63
C GLY A 15 -16.23 -11.05 2.84
N ARG A 16 -14.97 -10.68 3.13
CA ARG A 16 -14.19 -9.70 2.37
C ARG A 16 -13.02 -10.37 1.67
N LYS A 17 -12.63 -9.82 0.52
CA LYS A 17 -11.40 -10.24 -0.19
C LYS A 17 -10.17 -9.69 0.51
N LEU A 18 -9.10 -10.48 0.52
CA LEU A 18 -7.77 -10.03 0.92
C LEU A 18 -7.05 -9.49 -0.31
N VAL A 19 -6.89 -8.19 -0.38
CA VAL A 19 -6.26 -7.49 -1.51
C VAL A 19 -4.96 -6.83 -1.04
N LEU A 20 -3.84 -7.23 -1.63
CA LEU A 20 -2.51 -6.74 -1.27
C LEU A 20 -1.76 -6.34 -2.54
N ALA A 21 -1.48 -5.07 -2.72
CA ALA A 21 -0.84 -4.51 -3.92
C ALA A 21 -1.53 -4.98 -5.21
N GLY A 22 -2.86 -4.90 -5.23
CA GLY A 22 -3.69 -5.29 -6.37
C GLY A 22 -3.84 -6.79 -6.58
N VAL A 23 -3.26 -7.62 -5.71
CA VAL A 23 -3.37 -9.08 -5.80
C VAL A 23 -4.48 -9.56 -4.85
N VAL A 24 -5.46 -10.28 -5.39
CA VAL A 24 -6.46 -10.97 -4.55
C VAL A 24 -5.85 -12.28 -4.08
N VAL A 25 -5.49 -12.33 -2.80
CA VAL A 25 -4.88 -13.51 -2.19
C VAL A 25 -5.98 -14.41 -1.64
N PRO A 26 -6.00 -15.71 -1.98
CA PRO A 26 -6.96 -16.65 -1.38
C PRO A 26 -6.87 -16.64 0.14
N SER A 27 -7.97 -16.33 0.80
CA SER A 27 -8.04 -16.20 2.27
C SER A 27 -9.46 -16.34 2.76
N GLU A 28 -9.63 -16.85 3.97
CA GLU A 28 -10.93 -16.91 4.65
C GLU A 28 -11.42 -15.51 5.06
N LYS A 29 -10.48 -14.59 5.29
CA LYS A 29 -10.76 -13.21 5.72
C LYS A 29 -10.11 -12.20 4.78
N GLY A 30 -10.70 -11.02 4.70
CA GLY A 30 -10.15 -9.88 3.99
C GLY A 30 -10.32 -8.59 4.77
N GLU A 31 -9.77 -7.51 4.23
CA GLU A 31 -9.71 -6.23 4.91
C GLU A 31 -11.09 -5.56 5.01
N LEU A 32 -11.45 -5.17 6.23
CA LEU A 32 -12.59 -4.30 6.48
C LEU A 32 -12.16 -2.85 6.27
N ALA A 33 -12.63 -2.26 5.18
CA ALA A 33 -12.33 -0.88 4.84
C ALA A 33 -13.44 -0.27 3.98
N HIS A 34 -13.39 1.06 3.81
CA HIS A 34 -14.32 1.79 2.95
C HIS A 34 -14.03 1.53 1.46
N SER A 35 -12.74 1.48 1.07
CA SER A 35 -12.27 1.08 -0.26
C SER A 35 -12.21 -0.45 -0.40
N ASP A 36 -11.41 -0.97 -1.33
CA ASP A 36 -11.10 -2.40 -1.44
C ASP A 36 -10.23 -2.91 -0.28
N GLY A 37 -9.71 -2.00 0.54
CA GLY A 37 -8.94 -2.31 1.73
C GLY A 37 -7.47 -2.62 1.52
N ASP A 38 -6.94 -2.42 0.31
CA ASP A 38 -5.53 -2.72 -0.01
C ASP A 38 -4.57 -1.93 0.88
N VAL A 39 -4.16 -2.54 1.97
CA VAL A 39 -3.32 -1.92 2.98
C VAL A 39 -1.93 -1.56 2.44
N VAL A 40 -1.44 -2.30 1.44
CA VAL A 40 -0.14 -2.03 0.81
C VAL A 40 -0.20 -0.74 0.00
N TYR A 41 -1.18 -0.60 -0.87
CA TYR A 41 -1.35 0.63 -1.64
C TYR A 41 -1.62 1.86 -0.77
N HIS A 42 -2.36 1.69 0.34
CA HIS A 42 -2.60 2.78 1.28
C HIS A 42 -1.31 3.22 1.99
N ALA A 43 -0.49 2.28 2.44
CA ALA A 43 0.80 2.61 3.07
C ALA A 43 1.75 3.31 2.09
N ILE A 44 1.81 2.84 0.84
CA ILE A 44 2.61 3.48 -0.21
C ILE A 44 2.11 4.89 -0.49
N GLY A 45 0.80 5.08 -0.61
CA GLY A 45 0.20 6.39 -0.83
C GLY A 45 0.54 7.40 0.26
N ASP A 46 0.41 7.00 1.52
CA ASP A 46 0.79 7.83 2.67
C ASP A 46 2.30 8.16 2.66
N ALA A 47 3.14 7.19 2.31
CA ALA A 47 4.58 7.42 2.22
C ALA A 47 4.93 8.46 1.15
N VAL A 48 4.32 8.38 -0.03
CA VAL A 48 4.54 9.34 -1.13
C VAL A 48 4.04 10.74 -0.73
N LEU A 49 2.84 10.83 -0.18
CA LEU A 49 2.30 12.11 0.29
C LEU A 49 3.17 12.73 1.37
N GLY A 50 3.67 11.93 2.31
CA GLY A 50 4.60 12.37 3.35
C GLY A 50 5.93 12.88 2.78
N ALA A 51 6.51 12.17 1.81
CA ALA A 51 7.74 12.60 1.12
C ALA A 51 7.55 13.95 0.42
N LEU A 52 6.37 14.20 -0.10
CA LEU A 52 6.01 15.47 -0.78
C LEU A 52 5.54 16.57 0.19
N ALA A 53 5.43 16.26 1.48
CA ALA A 53 4.90 17.14 2.52
C ALA A 53 3.47 17.62 2.22
N LEU A 54 2.63 16.72 1.68
CA LEU A 54 1.24 17.00 1.31
C LEU A 54 0.20 16.51 2.32
N GLY A 55 0.64 15.84 3.39
CA GLY A 55 -0.25 15.26 4.39
C GLY A 55 -0.44 13.75 4.20
N ASP A 56 -1.67 13.30 4.27
CA ASP A 56 -2.03 11.88 4.27
C ASP A 56 -3.21 11.56 3.34
N LEU A 57 -3.54 10.26 3.22
CA LEU A 57 -4.66 9.80 2.39
C LEU A 57 -6.00 10.38 2.84
N GLY A 58 -6.25 10.47 4.13
CA GLY A 58 -7.52 10.95 4.67
C GLY A 58 -7.84 12.37 4.25
N LYS A 59 -6.83 13.19 3.99
CA LYS A 59 -6.99 14.53 3.48
C LYS A 59 -7.55 14.57 2.05
N PHE A 60 -7.11 13.64 1.18
CA PHE A 60 -7.47 13.61 -0.23
C PHE A 60 -8.60 12.64 -0.55
N PHE A 61 -8.73 11.56 0.24
CA PHE A 61 -9.69 10.47 0.03
C PHE A 61 -10.38 10.12 1.35
N PRO A 62 -11.28 10.99 1.87
CA PRO A 62 -11.95 10.75 3.15
C PRO A 62 -12.78 9.47 3.14
N ASP A 63 -12.69 8.67 4.20
CA ASP A 63 -13.43 7.41 4.36
C ASP A 63 -14.96 7.57 4.35
N ASN A 64 -15.45 8.76 4.68
CA ASN A 64 -16.88 9.05 4.70
C ASN A 64 -17.44 9.54 3.35
N ASP A 65 -16.59 9.68 2.32
CA ASP A 65 -17.03 10.09 0.99
C ASP A 65 -17.53 8.88 0.19
N PRO A 66 -18.83 8.84 -0.21
CA PRO A 66 -19.37 7.72 -0.97
C PRO A 66 -18.67 7.45 -2.31
N THR A 67 -17.99 8.45 -2.87
CA THR A 67 -17.24 8.34 -4.12
C THR A 67 -16.15 7.27 -4.05
N TYR A 68 -15.56 7.06 -2.86
CA TYR A 68 -14.44 6.14 -2.67
C TYR A 68 -14.85 4.79 -2.11
N LYS A 69 -16.17 4.57 -1.91
CA LYS A 69 -16.67 3.29 -1.43
C LYS A 69 -16.34 2.17 -2.42
N ASP A 70 -15.73 1.10 -1.93
CA ASP A 70 -15.29 -0.06 -2.70
C ASP A 70 -14.35 0.27 -3.88
N MET A 71 -13.76 1.48 -3.87
CA MET A 71 -12.83 1.91 -4.92
C MET A 71 -11.58 1.03 -4.94
N ASP A 72 -11.13 0.70 -6.14
CA ASP A 72 -9.83 0.06 -6.37
C ASP A 72 -8.71 1.01 -5.92
N SER A 73 -7.93 0.57 -4.94
CA SER A 73 -6.85 1.39 -4.37
C SER A 73 -5.71 1.69 -5.34
N SER A 74 -5.61 0.95 -6.46
CA SER A 74 -4.68 1.31 -7.54
C SER A 74 -5.03 2.67 -8.17
N ILE A 75 -6.31 3.02 -8.23
CA ILE A 75 -6.77 4.32 -8.71
C ILE A 75 -6.35 5.41 -7.73
N ILE A 76 -6.52 5.17 -6.42
CA ILE A 76 -6.10 6.09 -5.37
C ILE A 76 -4.58 6.34 -5.47
N LEU A 77 -3.79 5.28 -5.52
CA LEU A 77 -2.34 5.39 -5.64
C LEU A 77 -1.93 6.04 -6.98
N GLY A 78 -2.63 5.72 -8.07
CA GLY A 78 -2.40 6.34 -9.38
C GLY A 78 -2.55 7.85 -9.36
N ASN A 79 -3.57 8.37 -8.66
CA ASN A 79 -3.79 9.81 -8.48
C ASN A 79 -2.64 10.46 -7.68
N ILE A 80 -2.15 9.78 -6.66
CA ILE A 80 -1.01 10.26 -5.86
C ILE A 80 0.27 10.29 -6.69
N VAL A 81 0.52 9.24 -7.48
CA VAL A 81 1.67 9.17 -8.40
C VAL A 81 1.58 10.28 -9.47
N PHE A 82 0.40 10.54 -9.99
CA PHE A 82 0.20 11.66 -10.92
C PHE A 82 0.60 13.00 -10.28
N LYS A 83 0.15 13.25 -9.04
CA LYS A 83 0.52 14.45 -8.27
C LYS A 83 2.02 14.53 -8.01
N MET A 84 2.66 13.42 -7.71
CA MET A 84 4.13 13.32 -7.55
C MET A 84 4.85 13.79 -8.84
N LYS A 85 4.37 13.32 -10.00
CA LYS A 85 4.96 13.70 -11.30
C LYS A 85 4.72 15.16 -11.65
N GLU A 86 3.55 15.72 -11.30
CA GLU A 86 3.30 17.16 -11.48
C GLU A 86 4.27 18.03 -10.68
N MET A 87 4.82 17.51 -9.58
CA MET A 87 5.82 18.19 -8.77
C MET A 87 7.26 17.90 -9.23
N ASP A 88 7.44 17.25 -10.38
CA ASP A 88 8.72 16.84 -10.96
C ASP A 88 9.51 15.85 -10.09
N TYR A 89 8.78 14.90 -9.46
CA TYR A 89 9.39 13.79 -8.73
C TYR A 89 9.07 12.46 -9.37
N GLY A 90 10.01 11.54 -9.29
CA GLY A 90 9.87 10.14 -9.65
C GLY A 90 10.30 9.22 -8.53
N LEU A 91 9.94 7.95 -8.65
CA LEU A 91 10.35 6.92 -7.69
C LEU A 91 11.85 6.66 -7.81
N ASN A 92 12.59 6.84 -6.73
CA ASN A 92 13.95 6.32 -6.63
C ASN A 92 13.90 4.84 -6.21
N ASN A 93 13.33 4.53 -5.07
CA ASN A 93 12.98 3.17 -4.65
C ASN A 93 11.93 3.19 -3.52
N LEU A 94 11.29 2.07 -3.29
CA LEU A 94 10.45 1.86 -2.12
C LEU A 94 10.66 0.46 -1.53
N ASP A 95 10.41 0.35 -0.24
CA ASP A 95 10.42 -0.89 0.49
C ASP A 95 9.13 -1.00 1.32
N VAL A 96 8.42 -2.11 1.17
CA VAL A 96 7.20 -2.42 1.91
C VAL A 96 7.44 -3.64 2.78
N SER A 97 7.02 -3.55 4.03
CA SER A 97 6.95 -4.68 4.95
C SER A 97 5.50 -4.97 5.28
N VAL A 98 5.02 -6.17 4.93
CA VAL A 98 3.66 -6.63 5.26
C VAL A 98 3.74 -7.54 6.48
N THR A 99 2.96 -7.23 7.51
CA THR A 99 2.79 -8.08 8.70
C THR A 99 1.43 -8.75 8.63
N LEU A 100 1.44 -10.06 8.48
CA LEU A 100 0.24 -10.88 8.32
C LEU A 100 0.50 -12.29 8.86
N GLU A 101 -0.34 -12.73 9.78
CA GLU A 101 -0.15 -14.05 10.38
C GLU A 101 -0.54 -15.17 9.41
N ARG A 102 -1.67 -15.03 8.74
CA ARG A 102 -2.22 -15.97 7.75
C ARG A 102 -3.05 -15.21 6.70
N PRO A 103 -3.05 -15.65 5.43
CA PRO A 103 -2.27 -16.72 4.81
C PRO A 103 -0.82 -16.31 4.54
N LYS A 104 0.01 -17.29 4.13
CA LYS A 104 1.37 -16.98 3.62
C LYS A 104 1.28 -16.35 2.25
N ILE A 105 2.00 -15.26 2.03
CA ILE A 105 1.91 -14.47 0.80
C ILE A 105 3.17 -14.47 -0.06
N ARG A 106 4.15 -15.30 0.30
CA ARG A 106 5.45 -15.36 -0.40
C ARG A 106 5.30 -15.56 -1.91
N ASN A 107 4.39 -16.43 -2.34
CA ASN A 107 4.19 -16.76 -3.75
C ASN A 107 3.55 -15.62 -4.56
N TYR A 108 3.07 -14.57 -3.90
CA TYR A 108 2.41 -13.42 -4.53
C TYR A 108 3.29 -12.16 -4.56
N ILE A 109 4.47 -12.21 -3.90
CA ILE A 109 5.31 -11.01 -3.74
C ILE A 109 5.80 -10.48 -5.09
N ASP A 110 6.20 -11.33 -6.02
CA ASP A 110 6.69 -10.87 -7.33
C ASP A 110 5.58 -10.18 -8.14
N GLU A 111 4.35 -10.69 -8.08
CA GLU A 111 3.19 -10.04 -8.71
C GLU A 111 2.86 -8.70 -8.03
N MET A 112 2.94 -8.63 -6.71
CA MET A 112 2.76 -7.37 -5.97
C MET A 112 3.79 -6.32 -6.40
N ARG A 113 5.06 -6.70 -6.50
CA ARG A 113 6.13 -5.81 -6.97
C ARG A 113 5.87 -5.31 -8.38
N ALA A 114 5.46 -6.19 -9.29
CA ALA A 114 5.15 -5.84 -10.66
C ALA A 114 3.98 -4.85 -10.74
N ASN A 115 2.92 -5.06 -9.96
CA ASN A 115 1.78 -4.17 -9.88
C ASN A 115 2.15 -2.78 -9.38
N ILE A 116 2.95 -2.71 -8.31
CA ILE A 116 3.42 -1.44 -7.75
C ILE A 116 4.29 -0.70 -8.78
N ALA A 117 5.26 -1.38 -9.38
CA ALA A 117 6.13 -0.80 -10.39
C ALA A 117 5.33 -0.23 -11.57
N LYS A 118 4.29 -0.92 -12.00
CA LYS A 118 3.39 -0.47 -13.07
C LYS A 118 2.67 0.84 -12.71
N VAL A 119 2.18 0.97 -11.49
CA VAL A 119 1.50 2.21 -11.03
C VAL A 119 2.46 3.40 -11.08
N PHE A 120 3.71 3.20 -10.69
CA PHE A 120 4.73 4.26 -10.73
C PHE A 120 5.33 4.50 -12.13
N GLY A 121 5.16 3.57 -13.05
CA GLY A 121 5.89 3.60 -14.32
C GLY A 121 7.40 3.43 -14.13
N ALA A 122 7.79 2.57 -13.19
CA ALA A 122 9.18 2.35 -12.78
C ALA A 122 9.60 0.90 -13.02
N GLU A 123 10.91 0.65 -13.00
CA GLU A 123 11.46 -0.70 -13.07
C GLU A 123 11.17 -1.46 -11.75
N VAL A 124 10.90 -2.77 -11.86
CA VAL A 124 10.56 -3.61 -10.72
C VAL A 124 11.68 -3.69 -9.66
N GLU A 125 12.92 -3.50 -10.07
CA GLU A 125 14.10 -3.47 -9.19
C GLU A 125 14.07 -2.31 -8.18
N ARG A 126 13.24 -1.31 -8.41
CA ARG A 126 13.04 -0.19 -7.48
C ARG A 126 12.01 -0.49 -6.39
N VAL A 127 11.36 -1.65 -6.46
CA VAL A 127 10.26 -2.04 -5.59
C VAL A 127 10.63 -3.28 -4.80
N SER A 128 10.66 -3.15 -3.47
CA SER A 128 10.85 -4.27 -2.54
C SER A 128 9.57 -4.50 -1.75
N VAL A 129 9.17 -5.76 -1.63
CA VAL A 129 8.07 -6.20 -0.75
C VAL A 129 8.55 -7.39 0.07
N LYS A 130 8.42 -7.26 1.38
CA LYS A 130 8.74 -8.32 2.35
C LYS A 130 7.49 -8.67 3.14
N ALA A 131 7.41 -9.90 3.62
CA ALA A 131 6.32 -10.37 4.45
C ALA A 131 6.85 -11.11 5.66
N GLY A 132 6.19 -10.92 6.79
CA GLY A 132 6.48 -11.63 8.02
C GLY A 132 5.24 -11.73 8.90
N THR A 133 5.34 -12.59 9.90
CA THR A 133 4.33 -12.68 10.96
C THR A 133 4.65 -11.70 12.09
N ASN A 134 3.76 -11.58 13.07
CA ASN A 134 4.00 -10.84 14.30
C ASN A 134 4.33 -11.77 15.49
N GLU A 135 4.82 -12.98 15.19
CA GLU A 135 5.23 -13.98 16.21
C GLU A 135 4.12 -14.30 17.23
N GLY A 136 2.87 -14.32 16.78
CA GLY A 136 1.71 -14.56 17.64
C GLY A 136 1.35 -13.42 18.59
N LEU A 137 2.02 -12.27 18.49
CA LEU A 137 1.83 -11.12 19.39
C LEU A 137 0.78 -10.16 18.86
N ASP A 138 0.03 -9.57 19.78
CA ASP A 138 -1.01 -8.55 19.52
C ASP A 138 -2.13 -9.05 18.58
N ALA A 139 -2.96 -8.15 18.13
CA ALA A 139 -4.04 -8.43 17.20
C ALA A 139 -3.53 -8.99 15.86
N LEU A 140 -2.37 -8.53 15.41
CA LEU A 140 -1.73 -9.04 14.20
C LEU A 140 -1.37 -10.51 14.36
N GLY A 141 -0.73 -10.88 15.49
CA GLY A 141 -0.36 -12.26 15.79
C GLY A 141 -1.53 -13.19 16.02
N GLN A 142 -2.69 -12.65 16.38
CA GLN A 142 -3.95 -13.40 16.52
C GLN A 142 -4.69 -13.57 15.18
N GLY A 143 -4.18 -13.01 14.08
CA GLY A 143 -4.82 -13.07 12.78
C GLY A 143 -6.04 -12.17 12.63
N LEU A 144 -6.15 -11.13 13.44
CA LEU A 144 -7.29 -10.20 13.46
C LEU A 144 -7.08 -8.96 12.57
N ALA A 145 -5.86 -8.75 12.10
CA ALA A 145 -5.50 -7.58 11.30
C ALA A 145 -4.36 -7.89 10.34
N VAL A 146 -4.21 -7.05 9.34
CA VAL A 146 -3.05 -6.97 8.43
C VAL A 146 -2.49 -5.57 8.46
N LYS A 147 -1.18 -5.45 8.45
CA LYS A 147 -0.46 -4.17 8.50
C LYS A 147 0.55 -4.08 7.37
N ALA A 148 0.71 -2.89 6.81
CA ALA A 148 1.80 -2.58 5.89
C ALA A 148 2.53 -1.33 6.36
N ASP A 149 3.85 -1.36 6.29
CA ASP A 149 4.74 -0.23 6.48
C ASP A 149 5.53 -0.02 5.19
N CYS A 150 5.67 1.23 4.77
CA CYS A 150 6.38 1.59 3.56
C CYS A 150 7.34 2.74 3.81
N ILE A 151 8.56 2.60 3.32
CA ILE A 151 9.49 3.71 3.15
C ILE A 151 9.66 3.94 1.66
N VAL A 152 9.49 5.19 1.22
CA VAL A 152 9.71 5.60 -0.16
C VAL A 152 10.82 6.64 -0.24
N SER A 153 11.62 6.54 -1.27
CA SER A 153 12.59 7.55 -1.65
C SER A 153 12.22 8.09 -3.03
N LEU A 154 12.03 9.40 -3.12
CA LEU A 154 11.72 10.12 -4.35
C LEU A 154 12.93 10.93 -4.81
N LYS A 155 13.13 11.01 -6.11
CA LYS A 155 14.17 11.84 -6.74
C LYS A 155 13.54 12.91 -7.62
N LYS A 156 14.15 14.09 -7.69
CA LYS A 156 13.78 15.08 -8.71
C LYS A 156 14.05 14.50 -10.09
N GLU A 157 13.12 14.67 -10.98
CA GLU A 157 13.31 14.38 -12.40
C GLU A 157 13.67 15.68 -13.11
N GLU A 158 14.71 15.63 -13.92
CA GLU A 158 15.07 16.75 -14.81
C GLU A 158 14.09 16.75 -15.99
N LYS A 159 13.63 17.94 -16.35
CA LYS A 159 12.79 18.15 -17.54
C LYS A 159 13.62 18.12 -18.81
#